data_6a72b13fc017205dc04c2a12040d0d6b
#
_entry.id   6a72b13fc017205dc04c2a12040d0d6b
#
_cell.length_a   1.000
_cell.length_b   1.000
_cell.length_c   1.000
_cell.angle_alpha   90.00
_cell.angle_beta   90.00
_cell.angle_gamma   90.00
#
_symmetry.space_group_name_H-M   'P 1'
#
loop_
_entity.id
_entity.type
_entity.pdbx_description
1 polymer ?
#
loop_
_entity_poly.entity_id
_entity_poly.type
_entity_poly.pdbx_seq_one_letter_code
_entity_poly.pdbx_strand_id
1 'polypeptide(L)'
;MIKGSLISRIFEAASIQRWNDHVRPVELTELDKQAHKMLIAYVLGRFQEQVHPVNWTRLIEGGFFELIQRIVLTDLKPPVFHYLMKKAGPSLNRYVISQVEGDLAGLKSLESGNPMIKEMENFLEDKWDGKTERRILNAAHYLATKWEFELVYHAYPKMYGIDETKKEIEDKIEDYFELVGVQKILLGGKSHHFIDLCSQLRFQKRWSRTPRIPQTSVLGHMLVVAVLVFLLTGKLVQKPCSRRIYNNFFSALLHDLPEVYTRDIISPIKRQVPGLDAVIEEYERRKIEEKVLPLLPESWQREFIYFLENQFENRIFQEGRARRVREIKEEFNRNDISPVDGEMVKVADELAAFWEAGLSLAHGIRSPNLTEAVSNLQEKYSGTENLSGLFTSECFDKMTR
;
A
#
# COMPACT_ATOMS: atom_id res chain seq x y z
N MET A 1 3.60 15.25 13.83
CA MET A 1 4.45 14.05 13.84
C MET A 1 3.59 12.82 13.62
N ILE A 2 4.08 11.79 12.91
CA ILE A 2 3.40 10.49 12.80
C ILE A 2 3.70 9.73 14.08
N LYS A 3 2.65 9.24 14.76
CA LYS A 3 2.84 8.51 16.01
C LYS A 3 3.32 7.08 15.77
N GLY A 4 4.24 6.58 16.60
CA GLY A 4 4.69 5.20 16.56
C GLY A 4 3.55 4.20 16.75
N SER A 5 2.55 4.52 17.57
CA SER A 5 1.34 3.70 17.74
C SER A 5 0.56 3.50 16.43
N LEU A 6 0.48 4.52 15.56
CA LEU A 6 -0.13 4.38 14.24
C LEU A 6 0.66 3.43 13.34
N ILE A 7 2.00 3.55 13.34
CA ILE A 7 2.85 2.67 12.53
C ILE A 7 2.73 1.23 13.03
N SER A 8 2.82 1.00 14.36
CA SER A 8 2.60 -0.33 14.96
C SER A 8 1.25 -0.92 14.56
N ARG A 9 0.19 -0.12 14.64
CA ARG A 9 -1.16 -0.53 14.22
C ARG A 9 -1.22 -0.95 12.75
N ILE A 10 -0.55 -0.24 11.84
CA ILE A 10 -0.52 -0.62 10.42
C ILE A 10 0.10 -2.03 10.26
N PHE A 11 1.15 -2.34 11.02
CA PHE A 11 1.76 -3.67 11.01
C PHE A 11 0.88 -4.78 11.61
N GLU A 12 -0.10 -4.46 12.47
CA GLU A 12 -1.06 -5.45 12.97
C GLU A 12 -1.82 -6.15 11.82
N ALA A 13 -2.05 -5.45 10.69
CA ALA A 13 -2.69 -6.03 9.51
C ALA A 13 -1.94 -7.26 8.95
N ALA A 14 -0.62 -7.36 9.18
CA ALA A 14 0.18 -8.53 8.78
C ALA A 14 -0.10 -9.77 9.64
N SER A 15 -0.68 -9.60 10.85
CA SER A 15 -1.06 -10.69 11.75
C SER A 15 -2.51 -11.11 11.58
N ILE A 16 -3.34 -10.31 10.92
CA ILE A 16 -4.77 -10.64 10.71
C ILE A 16 -4.86 -11.63 9.56
N GLN A 17 -5.18 -12.89 9.93
CA GLN A 17 -5.28 -14.00 9.00
C GLN A 17 -6.66 -14.04 8.34
N ARG A 18 -6.69 -14.07 7.01
CA ARG A 18 -7.90 -14.17 6.20
C ARG A 18 -8.16 -15.61 5.80
N TRP A 19 -9.44 -15.96 5.62
CA TRP A 19 -9.83 -17.32 5.23
C TRP A 19 -9.33 -18.39 6.23
N ASN A 20 -9.20 -18.01 7.50
CA ASN A 20 -8.67 -18.87 8.56
C ASN A 20 -9.61 -20.04 8.95
N ASP A 21 -10.84 -20.02 8.46
CA ASP A 21 -11.84 -21.06 8.58
C ASP A 21 -11.95 -21.95 7.32
N HIS A 22 -11.06 -21.74 6.34
CA HIS A 22 -11.00 -22.50 5.09
C HIS A 22 -9.64 -23.19 4.94
N VAL A 23 -9.61 -24.28 4.15
CA VAL A 23 -8.35 -24.84 3.67
C VAL A 23 -7.74 -23.89 2.67
N ARG A 24 -6.53 -23.45 2.92
CA ARG A 24 -5.79 -22.52 2.08
C ARG A 24 -4.37 -23.01 1.84
N PRO A 25 -3.84 -22.85 0.62
CA PRO A 25 -2.50 -23.36 0.30
C PRO A 25 -1.37 -22.53 0.92
N VAL A 26 -1.67 -21.28 1.30
CA VAL A 26 -0.74 -20.28 1.86
C VAL A 26 -1.44 -19.42 2.89
N GLU A 27 -0.68 -18.76 3.73
CA GLU A 27 -1.21 -17.70 4.59
C GLU A 27 -1.65 -16.50 3.75
N LEU A 28 -2.86 -16.02 4.04
CA LEU A 28 -3.45 -14.84 3.43
C LEU A 28 -3.69 -13.80 4.53
N THR A 29 -3.06 -12.65 4.43
CA THR A 29 -3.13 -11.60 5.46
C THR A 29 -3.98 -10.41 5.01
N GLU A 30 -4.53 -9.66 5.97
CA GLU A 30 -5.27 -8.44 5.65
C GLU A 30 -4.35 -7.38 5.02
N LEU A 31 -3.07 -7.29 5.44
CA LEU A 31 -2.10 -6.37 4.85
C LEU A 31 -1.91 -6.63 3.36
N ASP A 32 -1.69 -7.89 2.97
CA ASP A 32 -1.52 -8.26 1.56
C ASP A 32 -2.78 -8.01 0.73
N LYS A 33 -3.95 -8.27 1.33
CA LYS A 33 -5.22 -8.01 0.67
C LYS A 33 -5.45 -6.53 0.44
N GLN A 34 -5.13 -5.67 1.41
CA GLN A 34 -5.26 -4.22 1.25
C GLN A 34 -4.26 -3.67 0.23
N ALA A 35 -3.04 -4.21 0.17
CA ALA A 35 -2.06 -3.87 -0.86
C ALA A 35 -2.57 -4.22 -2.25
N HIS A 36 -3.04 -5.46 -2.44
CA HIS A 36 -3.62 -5.90 -3.71
C HIS A 36 -4.84 -5.07 -4.11
N LYS A 37 -5.72 -4.75 -3.13
CA LYS A 37 -6.86 -3.85 -3.36
C LYS A 37 -6.43 -2.50 -3.90
N MET A 38 -5.37 -1.88 -3.36
CA MET A 38 -4.92 -0.57 -3.84
C MET A 38 -4.32 -0.63 -5.25
N LEU A 39 -3.64 -1.72 -5.62
CA LEU A 39 -3.18 -1.96 -7.00
C LEU A 39 -4.35 -2.16 -7.97
N ILE A 40 -5.39 -2.91 -7.57
CA ILE A 40 -6.62 -3.04 -8.36
C ILE A 40 -7.33 -1.68 -8.46
N ALA A 41 -7.42 -0.91 -7.36
CA ALA A 41 -8.02 0.42 -7.36
C ALA A 41 -7.28 1.39 -8.31
N TYR A 42 -5.94 1.28 -8.40
CA TYR A 42 -5.17 1.99 -9.42
C TYR A 42 -5.66 1.66 -10.84
N VAL A 43 -5.76 0.37 -11.18
CA VAL A 43 -6.21 -0.07 -12.52
C VAL A 43 -7.65 0.39 -12.79
N LEU A 44 -8.56 0.23 -11.83
CA LEU A 44 -9.96 0.66 -11.96
C LEU A 44 -10.06 2.19 -12.13
N GLY A 45 -9.33 2.94 -11.30
CA GLY A 45 -9.29 4.41 -11.37
C GLY A 45 -8.77 4.91 -12.71
N ARG A 46 -7.70 4.30 -13.24
CA ARG A 46 -7.14 4.64 -14.56
C ARG A 46 -8.12 4.39 -15.72
N PHE A 47 -8.92 3.33 -15.64
CA PHE A 47 -10.00 3.13 -16.62
C PHE A 47 -11.15 4.12 -16.42
N GLN A 48 -11.48 4.43 -15.16
CA GLN A 48 -12.56 5.37 -14.84
C GLN A 48 -12.23 6.79 -15.31
N GLU A 49 -10.96 7.23 -15.23
CA GLU A 49 -10.51 8.56 -15.73
C GLU A 49 -10.81 8.80 -17.22
N GLN A 50 -10.99 7.73 -18.02
CA GLN A 50 -11.36 7.85 -19.43
C GLN A 50 -12.83 8.29 -19.62
N VAL A 51 -13.64 8.18 -18.57
CA VAL A 51 -15.08 8.48 -18.60
C VAL A 51 -15.41 9.66 -17.69
N HIS A 52 -14.87 9.65 -16.46
CA HIS A 52 -15.11 10.67 -15.45
C HIS A 52 -13.83 10.92 -14.63
N PRO A 53 -13.58 12.16 -14.22
CA PRO A 53 -12.44 12.45 -13.34
C PRO A 53 -12.46 11.61 -12.06
N VAL A 54 -11.31 11.14 -11.62
CA VAL A 54 -11.09 10.47 -10.35
C VAL A 54 -10.29 11.38 -9.43
N ASN A 55 -10.78 11.57 -8.22
CA ASN A 55 -10.02 12.27 -7.18
C ASN A 55 -9.06 11.28 -6.49
N TRP A 56 -7.83 11.22 -6.98
CA TRP A 56 -6.83 10.28 -6.48
C TRP A 56 -6.46 10.51 -5.01
N THR A 57 -6.49 11.75 -4.54
CA THR A 57 -6.26 12.05 -3.13
C THR A 57 -7.35 11.40 -2.27
N ARG A 58 -8.62 11.53 -2.66
CA ARG A 58 -9.74 10.86 -1.99
C ARG A 58 -9.64 9.34 -2.08
N LEU A 59 -9.26 8.79 -3.23
CA LEU A 59 -9.10 7.35 -3.38
C LEU A 59 -8.04 6.79 -2.42
N ILE A 60 -6.91 7.48 -2.28
CA ILE A 60 -5.84 7.11 -1.35
C ILE A 60 -6.31 7.24 0.11
N GLU A 61 -6.97 8.35 0.46
CA GLU A 61 -7.53 8.56 1.80
C GLU A 61 -8.56 7.49 2.17
N GLY A 62 -9.49 7.19 1.27
CA GLY A 62 -10.48 6.13 1.47
C GLY A 62 -9.85 4.76 1.65
N GLY A 63 -8.81 4.44 0.87
CA GLY A 63 -8.03 3.22 1.03
C GLY A 63 -7.35 3.12 2.39
N PHE A 64 -6.79 4.22 2.89
CA PHE A 64 -6.22 4.31 4.24
C PHE A 64 -7.30 4.14 5.32
N PHE A 65 -8.46 4.78 5.21
CA PHE A 65 -9.54 4.63 6.17
C PHE A 65 -10.07 3.20 6.25
N GLU A 66 -10.21 2.51 5.12
CA GLU A 66 -10.58 1.09 5.10
C GLU A 66 -9.53 0.20 5.74
N LEU A 67 -8.23 0.44 5.50
CA LEU A 67 -7.15 -0.29 6.14
C LEU A 67 -7.27 -0.17 7.67
N ILE A 68 -7.38 1.05 8.19
CA ILE A 68 -7.49 1.31 9.64
C ILE A 68 -8.76 0.68 10.21
N GLN A 69 -9.92 0.82 9.56
CA GLN A 69 -11.17 0.19 9.98
C GLN A 69 -11.02 -1.34 10.09
N ARG A 70 -10.38 -1.97 9.10
CA ARG A 70 -10.18 -3.42 9.06
C ARG A 70 -9.25 -3.91 10.15
N ILE A 71 -8.22 -3.16 10.48
CA ILE A 71 -7.32 -3.50 11.58
C ILE A 71 -8.09 -3.48 12.91
N VAL A 72 -8.89 -2.44 13.17
CA VAL A 72 -9.63 -2.30 14.43
C VAL A 72 -10.74 -3.34 14.57
N LEU A 73 -11.47 -3.63 13.48
CA LEU A 73 -12.59 -4.60 13.50
C LEU A 73 -12.15 -6.05 13.29
N THR A 74 -10.88 -6.27 12.93
CA THR A 74 -10.28 -7.57 12.67
C THR A 74 -10.98 -8.39 11.59
N ASP A 75 -10.76 -9.71 11.55
CA ASP A 75 -11.30 -10.62 10.54
C ASP A 75 -12.74 -11.02 10.88
N LEU A 76 -13.70 -10.16 10.59
CA LEU A 76 -15.12 -10.49 10.64
C LEU A 76 -15.56 -11.09 9.29
N LYS A 77 -16.22 -12.25 9.33
CA LYS A 77 -16.84 -12.81 8.13
C LYS A 77 -17.77 -11.80 7.47
N PRO A 78 -17.74 -11.65 6.15
CA PRO A 78 -18.54 -10.63 5.46
C PRO A 78 -20.04 -10.63 5.82
N PRO A 79 -20.74 -11.78 5.88
CA PRO A 79 -22.14 -11.79 6.30
C PRO A 79 -22.35 -11.27 7.73
N VAL A 80 -21.44 -11.64 8.66
CA VAL A 80 -21.47 -11.15 10.05
C VAL A 80 -21.22 -9.66 10.10
N PHE A 81 -20.21 -9.17 9.38
CA PHE A 81 -19.91 -7.75 9.30
C PHE A 81 -21.11 -6.95 8.78
N HIS A 82 -21.74 -7.38 7.69
CA HIS A 82 -22.94 -6.72 7.15
C HIS A 82 -24.11 -6.72 8.13
N TYR A 83 -24.33 -7.84 8.80
CA TYR A 83 -25.37 -7.94 9.82
C TYR A 83 -25.11 -6.97 11.00
N LEU A 84 -23.88 -6.95 11.51
CA LEU A 84 -23.48 -6.06 12.60
C LEU A 84 -23.58 -4.59 12.20
N MET A 85 -23.13 -4.22 11.01
CA MET A 85 -23.25 -2.86 10.49
C MET A 85 -24.71 -2.42 10.36
N LYS A 86 -25.59 -3.31 9.93
CA LYS A 86 -27.04 -3.05 9.86
C LYS A 86 -27.68 -2.85 11.24
N LYS A 87 -27.24 -3.60 12.26
CA LYS A 87 -27.84 -3.59 13.60
C LYS A 87 -27.21 -2.60 14.57
N ALA A 88 -25.90 -2.41 14.47
CA ALA A 88 -25.07 -1.68 15.42
C ALA A 88 -24.03 -0.76 14.77
N GLY A 89 -24.21 -0.42 13.50
CA GLY A 89 -23.24 0.38 12.71
C GLY A 89 -22.76 1.64 13.42
N PRO A 90 -23.66 2.51 13.92
CA PRO A 90 -23.22 3.73 14.62
C PRO A 90 -22.35 3.46 15.86
N SER A 91 -22.60 2.36 16.58
CA SER A 91 -21.79 1.97 17.75
C SER A 91 -20.44 1.40 17.35
N LEU A 92 -20.40 0.59 16.28
CA LEU A 92 -19.15 0.08 15.72
C LEU A 92 -18.29 1.22 15.17
N ASN A 93 -18.88 2.17 14.47
CA ASN A 93 -18.15 3.34 13.96
C ASN A 93 -17.54 4.17 15.11
N ARG A 94 -18.33 4.44 16.17
CA ARG A 94 -17.80 5.11 17.37
C ARG A 94 -16.67 4.33 18.03
N TYR A 95 -16.79 3.01 18.10
CA TYR A 95 -15.71 2.17 18.62
C TYR A 95 -14.45 2.32 17.78
N VAL A 96 -14.55 2.21 16.45
CA VAL A 96 -13.39 2.39 15.56
C VAL A 96 -12.73 3.75 15.81
N ILE A 97 -13.52 4.83 15.82
CA ILE A 97 -13.01 6.18 16.04
C ILE A 97 -12.29 6.28 17.40
N SER A 98 -12.89 5.77 18.48
CA SER A 98 -12.29 5.80 19.83
C SER A 98 -10.93 5.08 19.91
N GLN A 99 -10.74 4.04 19.10
CA GLN A 99 -9.48 3.28 19.05
C GLN A 99 -8.36 4.01 18.31
N VAL A 100 -8.70 4.91 17.39
CA VAL A 100 -7.72 5.54 16.48
C VAL A 100 -7.60 7.07 16.65
N GLU A 101 -8.46 7.67 17.45
CA GLU A 101 -8.44 9.13 17.70
C GLU A 101 -7.06 9.60 18.16
N GLY A 102 -6.47 8.86 19.09
CA GLY A 102 -5.11 9.12 19.57
C GLY A 102 -4.05 9.01 18.46
N ASP A 103 -4.14 8.00 17.61
CA ASP A 103 -3.19 7.73 16.54
C ASP A 103 -3.25 8.78 15.41
N LEU A 104 -4.48 9.22 15.07
CA LEU A 104 -4.73 10.19 14.01
C LEU A 104 -4.62 11.66 14.48
N ALA A 105 -4.42 11.90 15.78
CA ALA A 105 -4.33 13.24 16.32
C ALA A 105 -3.22 14.07 15.65
N GLY A 106 -3.57 15.27 15.19
CA GLY A 106 -2.67 16.19 14.51
C GLY A 106 -2.38 15.85 13.04
N LEU A 107 -3.01 14.82 12.48
CA LEU A 107 -3.04 14.55 11.05
C LEU A 107 -4.21 15.31 10.40
N LYS A 108 -4.01 15.74 9.15
CA LYS A 108 -5.02 16.43 8.34
C LYS A 108 -5.21 15.72 7.01
N SER A 109 -6.43 15.73 6.51
CA SER A 109 -6.72 15.31 5.14
C SER A 109 -5.97 16.19 4.14
N LEU A 110 -5.37 15.56 3.16
CA LEU A 110 -4.65 16.25 2.07
C LEU A 110 -5.61 16.93 1.10
N GLU A 111 -6.81 16.42 0.99
CA GLU A 111 -7.84 16.98 0.14
C GLU A 111 -8.55 18.17 0.80
N SER A 112 -9.24 17.92 1.92
CA SER A 112 -10.09 18.92 2.56
C SER A 112 -9.35 19.86 3.53
N GLY A 113 -8.20 19.43 4.06
CA GLY A 113 -7.48 20.11 5.13
C GLY A 113 -8.10 19.94 6.54
N ASN A 114 -9.23 19.25 6.64
CA ASN A 114 -9.90 18.94 7.91
C ASN A 114 -9.04 17.97 8.76
N PRO A 115 -9.28 17.86 10.08
CA PRO A 115 -8.68 16.80 10.87
C PRO A 115 -8.96 15.42 10.27
N MET A 116 -7.93 14.57 10.16
CA MET A 116 -8.03 13.24 9.55
C MET A 116 -9.10 12.38 10.24
N ILE A 117 -9.22 12.49 11.56
CA ILE A 117 -10.24 11.78 12.34
C ILE A 117 -11.66 12.17 11.90
N LYS A 118 -11.90 13.44 11.59
CA LYS A 118 -13.21 13.91 11.13
C LYS A 118 -13.57 13.40 9.74
N GLU A 119 -12.59 13.35 8.85
CA GLU A 119 -12.77 12.75 7.51
C GLU A 119 -13.03 11.24 7.63
N MET A 120 -12.37 10.55 8.55
CA MET A 120 -12.64 9.14 8.82
C MET A 120 -14.04 8.91 9.39
N GLU A 121 -14.52 9.76 10.31
CA GLU A 121 -15.92 9.73 10.77
C GLU A 121 -16.90 9.88 9.60
N ASN A 122 -16.69 10.88 8.75
CA ASN A 122 -17.52 11.10 7.57
C ASN A 122 -17.51 9.88 6.64
N PHE A 123 -16.31 9.26 6.47
CA PHE A 123 -16.16 8.04 5.69
C PHE A 123 -16.98 6.88 6.29
N LEU A 124 -16.88 6.63 7.58
CA LEU A 124 -17.58 5.53 8.25
C LEU A 124 -19.10 5.73 8.29
N GLU A 125 -19.57 6.99 8.34
CA GLU A 125 -20.99 7.35 8.38
C GLU A 125 -21.64 7.56 6.99
N ASP A 126 -20.91 7.25 5.91
CA ASP A 126 -21.34 7.45 4.52
C ASP A 126 -21.68 8.92 4.15
N LYS A 127 -21.02 9.86 4.87
CA LYS A 127 -21.14 11.32 4.65
C LYS A 127 -19.95 11.88 3.87
N TRP A 128 -19.03 11.03 3.51
CA TRP A 128 -17.81 11.38 2.78
C TRP A 128 -18.12 11.69 1.30
N ASP A 129 -17.49 12.71 0.73
CA ASP A 129 -17.78 13.20 -0.60
C ASP A 129 -17.03 12.52 -1.75
N GLY A 130 -16.43 11.38 -1.51
CA GLY A 130 -15.72 10.55 -2.48
C GLY A 130 -16.56 9.38 -3.02
N LYS A 131 -17.75 9.64 -3.57
CA LYS A 131 -18.67 8.56 -3.99
C LYS A 131 -18.12 7.68 -5.11
N THR A 132 -17.48 8.26 -6.11
CA THR A 132 -16.83 7.52 -7.22
C THR A 132 -15.66 6.70 -6.69
N GLU A 133 -14.82 7.31 -5.86
CA GLU A 133 -13.65 6.68 -5.24
C GLU A 133 -14.06 5.52 -4.33
N ARG A 134 -15.13 5.69 -3.55
CA ARG A 134 -15.71 4.62 -2.72
C ARG A 134 -16.19 3.44 -3.58
N ARG A 135 -16.85 3.71 -4.71
CA ARG A 135 -17.26 2.63 -5.64
C ARG A 135 -16.06 1.89 -6.21
N ILE A 136 -15.00 2.61 -6.60
CA ILE A 136 -13.75 2.01 -7.07
C ILE A 136 -13.12 1.16 -5.96
N LEU A 137 -13.01 1.66 -4.72
CA LEU A 137 -12.46 0.92 -3.59
C LEU A 137 -13.27 -0.33 -3.26
N ASN A 138 -14.59 -0.24 -3.27
CA ASN A 138 -15.48 -1.38 -3.03
C ASN A 138 -15.33 -2.46 -4.13
N ALA A 139 -15.32 -2.05 -5.40
CA ALA A 139 -15.08 -2.96 -6.51
C ALA A 139 -13.70 -3.64 -6.39
N ALA A 140 -12.65 -2.88 -6.08
CA ALA A 140 -11.31 -3.40 -5.85
C ALA A 140 -11.26 -4.37 -4.66
N HIS A 141 -12.02 -4.10 -3.59
CA HIS A 141 -12.16 -4.99 -2.43
C HIS A 141 -12.71 -6.36 -2.83
N TYR A 142 -13.79 -6.41 -3.61
CA TYR A 142 -14.40 -7.68 -4.03
C TYR A 142 -13.55 -8.41 -5.06
N LEU A 143 -12.88 -7.71 -5.97
CA LEU A 143 -11.94 -8.32 -6.92
C LEU A 143 -10.72 -8.93 -6.20
N ALA A 144 -10.15 -8.25 -5.19
CA ALA A 144 -9.08 -8.80 -4.36
C ALA A 144 -9.58 -10.01 -3.56
N THR A 145 -10.82 -9.96 -3.05
CA THR A 145 -11.45 -11.09 -2.34
C THR A 145 -11.68 -12.28 -3.26
N LYS A 146 -12.16 -12.04 -4.49
CA LYS A 146 -12.32 -13.09 -5.53
C LYS A 146 -10.99 -13.78 -5.83
N TRP A 147 -9.93 -13.00 -6.01
CA TRP A 147 -8.60 -13.55 -6.28
C TRP A 147 -8.11 -14.48 -5.15
N GLU A 148 -8.26 -14.07 -3.88
CA GLU A 148 -7.93 -14.92 -2.72
C GLU A 148 -8.83 -16.17 -2.66
N PHE A 149 -10.12 -15.98 -2.91
CA PHE A 149 -11.08 -17.07 -2.90
C PHE A 149 -10.79 -18.14 -3.96
N GLU A 150 -10.30 -17.75 -5.13
CA GLU A 150 -9.90 -18.71 -6.17
C GLU A 150 -8.79 -19.66 -5.69
N LEU A 151 -7.82 -19.17 -4.90
CA LEU A 151 -6.81 -20.04 -4.27
C LEU A 151 -7.45 -21.02 -3.27
N VAL A 152 -8.36 -20.54 -2.43
CA VAL A 152 -9.08 -21.33 -1.45
C VAL A 152 -9.96 -22.38 -2.15
N TYR A 153 -10.71 -21.96 -3.17
CA TYR A 153 -11.61 -22.83 -3.94
C TYR A 153 -10.86 -23.98 -4.60
N HIS A 154 -9.72 -23.69 -5.22
CA HIS A 154 -8.89 -24.71 -5.87
C HIS A 154 -8.21 -25.65 -4.86
N ALA A 155 -7.94 -25.18 -3.65
CA ALA A 155 -7.36 -26.02 -2.60
C ALA A 155 -8.34 -27.08 -2.09
N TYR A 156 -9.63 -26.72 -1.91
CA TYR A 156 -10.64 -27.69 -1.47
C TYR A 156 -12.04 -27.35 -2.00
N PRO A 157 -12.35 -27.70 -3.26
CA PRO A 157 -13.60 -27.33 -3.92
C PRO A 157 -14.84 -28.09 -3.41
N LYS A 158 -14.66 -29.09 -2.53
CA LYS A 158 -15.74 -29.87 -1.92
C LYS A 158 -16.08 -29.42 -0.49
N MET A 159 -15.55 -28.31 -0.04
CA MET A 159 -15.85 -27.77 1.26
C MET A 159 -17.32 -27.36 1.34
N TYR A 160 -17.98 -27.66 2.48
CA TYR A 160 -19.37 -27.26 2.68
C TYR A 160 -19.57 -25.75 2.58
N GLY A 161 -20.54 -25.30 1.77
CA GLY A 161 -20.86 -23.87 1.59
C GLY A 161 -19.93 -23.11 0.63
N ILE A 162 -18.92 -23.76 0.04
CA ILE A 162 -17.94 -23.04 -0.79
C ILE A 162 -18.53 -22.48 -2.09
N ASP A 163 -19.48 -23.19 -2.69
CA ASP A 163 -20.18 -22.73 -3.90
C ASP A 163 -21.13 -21.55 -3.60
N GLU A 164 -21.72 -21.52 -2.40
CA GLU A 164 -22.53 -20.41 -1.92
C GLU A 164 -21.65 -19.15 -1.74
N THR A 165 -20.50 -19.30 -1.10
CA THR A 165 -19.50 -18.23 -0.95
C THR A 165 -19.03 -17.70 -2.30
N LYS A 166 -18.79 -18.60 -3.27
CA LYS A 166 -18.43 -18.22 -4.65
C LYS A 166 -19.49 -17.33 -5.25
N LYS A 167 -20.75 -17.76 -5.19
CA LYS A 167 -21.88 -17.01 -5.74
C LYS A 167 -22.02 -15.64 -5.06
N GLU A 168 -21.94 -15.58 -3.73
CA GLU A 168 -22.02 -14.30 -3.00
C GLU A 168 -20.95 -13.31 -3.46
N ILE A 169 -19.71 -13.75 -3.71
CA ILE A 169 -18.63 -12.90 -4.20
C ILE A 169 -18.93 -12.43 -5.63
N GLU A 170 -19.40 -13.33 -6.51
CA GLU A 170 -19.72 -13.04 -7.91
C GLU A 170 -20.90 -12.05 -7.99
N ASP A 171 -21.98 -12.28 -7.25
CA ASP A 171 -23.14 -11.39 -7.15
C ASP A 171 -22.72 -9.98 -6.68
N LYS A 172 -21.78 -9.90 -5.72
CA LYS A 172 -21.25 -8.62 -5.23
C LYS A 172 -20.39 -7.89 -6.25
N ILE A 173 -19.65 -8.60 -7.09
CA ILE A 173 -18.87 -7.97 -8.17
C ILE A 173 -19.79 -7.43 -9.27
N GLU A 174 -20.91 -8.10 -9.52
CA GLU A 174 -21.91 -7.65 -10.48
C GLU A 174 -22.47 -6.26 -10.12
N ASP A 175 -22.61 -5.93 -8.83
CA ASP A 175 -23.00 -4.60 -8.35
C ASP A 175 -22.10 -3.45 -8.86
N TYR A 176 -20.91 -3.77 -9.43
CA TYR A 176 -19.92 -2.80 -9.94
C TYR A 176 -19.60 -2.99 -11.42
N PHE A 177 -20.46 -3.72 -12.15
CA PHE A 177 -20.19 -4.08 -13.54
C PHE A 177 -20.22 -2.87 -14.49
N GLU A 178 -20.80 -1.74 -14.10
CA GLU A 178 -20.73 -0.48 -14.85
C GLU A 178 -19.31 0.11 -14.94
N LEU A 179 -18.39 -0.28 -14.02
CA LEU A 179 -17.00 0.13 -14.08
C LEU A 179 -16.26 -0.65 -15.19
N VAL A 180 -15.85 0.02 -16.24
CA VAL A 180 -15.15 -0.58 -17.40
C VAL A 180 -13.93 -1.41 -16.95
N GLY A 181 -13.22 -0.96 -15.92
CA GLY A 181 -12.09 -1.70 -15.36
C GLY A 181 -12.49 -3.06 -14.79
N VAL A 182 -13.65 -3.19 -14.15
CA VAL A 182 -14.17 -4.45 -13.62
C VAL A 182 -14.40 -5.43 -14.78
N GLN A 183 -15.09 -4.99 -15.83
CA GLN A 183 -15.33 -5.83 -17.01
C GLN A 183 -14.01 -6.32 -17.63
N LYS A 184 -13.01 -5.42 -17.78
CA LYS A 184 -11.70 -5.77 -18.36
C LYS A 184 -10.92 -6.79 -17.52
N ILE A 185 -11.01 -6.68 -16.20
CA ILE A 185 -10.35 -7.64 -15.28
C ILE A 185 -11.05 -9.00 -15.38
N LEU A 186 -12.38 -9.03 -15.36
CA LEU A 186 -13.15 -10.27 -15.42
C LEU A 186 -13.01 -11.01 -16.77
N LEU A 187 -12.66 -10.32 -17.85
CA LEU A 187 -12.35 -10.95 -19.16
C LEU A 187 -11.07 -11.80 -19.13
N GLY A 188 -10.28 -11.79 -18.06
CA GLY A 188 -9.05 -12.59 -17.97
C GLY A 188 -7.92 -12.14 -18.90
N GLY A 189 -7.96 -10.90 -19.43
CA GLY A 189 -6.97 -10.37 -20.35
C GLY A 189 -5.79 -9.67 -19.67
N LYS A 190 -5.17 -8.71 -20.36
CA LYS A 190 -3.96 -8.00 -19.91
C LYS A 190 -4.09 -7.41 -18.49
N SER A 191 -5.20 -6.72 -18.20
CA SER A 191 -5.42 -6.10 -16.89
C SER A 191 -5.55 -7.14 -15.77
N HIS A 192 -6.17 -8.29 -16.04
CA HIS A 192 -6.20 -9.43 -15.11
C HIS A 192 -4.78 -9.94 -14.84
N HIS A 193 -4.01 -10.20 -15.89
CA HIS A 193 -2.64 -10.69 -15.75
C HIS A 193 -1.72 -9.70 -15.02
N PHE A 194 -1.95 -8.38 -15.19
CA PHE A 194 -1.20 -7.37 -14.45
C PHE A 194 -1.48 -7.45 -12.95
N ILE A 195 -2.74 -7.48 -12.55
CA ILE A 195 -3.10 -7.58 -11.11
C ILE A 195 -2.71 -8.93 -10.52
N ASP A 196 -2.78 -10.01 -11.31
CA ASP A 196 -2.32 -11.33 -10.88
C ASP A 196 -0.79 -11.33 -10.65
N LEU A 197 -0.01 -10.77 -11.57
CA LEU A 197 1.43 -10.60 -11.41
C LEU A 197 1.77 -9.84 -10.11
N CYS A 198 1.12 -8.70 -9.88
CA CYS A 198 1.35 -7.92 -8.66
C CYS A 198 1.00 -8.72 -7.40
N SER A 199 -0.05 -9.53 -7.45
CA SER A 199 -0.49 -10.34 -6.31
C SER A 199 0.53 -11.40 -5.90
N GLN A 200 1.38 -11.88 -6.83
CA GLN A 200 2.39 -12.91 -6.57
C GLN A 200 3.46 -12.45 -5.56
N LEU A 201 3.65 -11.13 -5.39
CA LEU A 201 4.56 -10.58 -4.38
C LEU A 201 4.15 -10.92 -2.94
N ARG A 202 2.89 -11.33 -2.69
CA ARG A 202 2.46 -11.84 -1.37
C ARG A 202 3.10 -13.15 -0.97
N PHE A 203 3.57 -13.94 -1.94
CA PHE A 203 4.24 -15.21 -1.67
C PHE A 203 5.72 -15.04 -1.33
N GLN A 204 6.28 -13.87 -1.58
CA GLN A 204 7.66 -13.54 -1.29
C GLN A 204 7.76 -12.91 0.09
N LYS A 205 8.38 -13.64 1.04
CA LYS A 205 8.56 -13.14 2.41
C LYS A 205 9.84 -12.33 2.51
N ARG A 206 9.71 -11.13 3.06
CA ARG A 206 10.87 -10.27 3.37
C ARG A 206 11.74 -10.89 4.46
N TRP A 207 13.02 -10.54 4.48
CA TRP A 207 13.98 -11.08 5.45
C TRP A 207 14.07 -12.60 5.44
N SER A 208 14.11 -13.22 4.27
CA SER A 208 13.97 -14.66 4.05
C SER A 208 14.88 -15.56 4.91
N ARG A 209 16.00 -15.01 5.45
CA ARG A 209 16.95 -15.72 6.31
C ARG A 209 16.80 -15.40 7.80
N THR A 210 15.88 -14.51 8.17
CA THR A 210 15.75 -14.04 9.56
C THR A 210 14.30 -14.23 10.03
N PRO A 211 14.04 -15.06 11.05
CA PRO A 211 12.72 -15.18 11.64
C PRO A 211 12.21 -13.83 12.10
N ARG A 212 10.94 -13.53 11.79
CA ARG A 212 10.29 -12.26 12.17
C ARG A 212 8.84 -12.44 12.61
N ILE A 213 8.38 -11.56 13.50
CA ILE A 213 7.00 -11.43 13.94
C ILE A 213 6.64 -9.93 14.04
N PRO A 214 5.58 -9.47 13.32
CA PRO A 214 4.85 -10.20 12.29
C PRO A 214 5.70 -10.44 11.05
N GLN A 215 5.40 -11.51 10.32
CA GLN A 215 6.03 -11.76 9.03
C GLN A 215 5.34 -10.93 7.96
N THR A 216 6.08 -10.15 7.19
CA THR A 216 5.57 -9.37 6.06
C THR A 216 6.01 -9.96 4.72
N SER A 217 5.14 -9.87 3.73
CA SER A 217 5.47 -10.13 2.34
C SER A 217 6.04 -8.87 1.66
N VAL A 218 6.61 -9.00 0.47
CA VAL A 218 6.98 -7.86 -0.37
C VAL A 218 5.75 -7.02 -0.68
N LEU A 219 4.62 -7.64 -1.04
CA LEU A 219 3.37 -6.93 -1.33
C LEU A 219 2.87 -6.10 -0.13
N GLY A 220 2.85 -6.70 1.06
CA GLY A 220 2.43 -6.02 2.28
C GLY A 220 3.36 -4.85 2.64
N HIS A 221 4.67 -5.04 2.50
CA HIS A 221 5.66 -3.99 2.69
C HIS A 221 5.45 -2.79 1.76
N MET A 222 5.21 -3.04 0.47
CA MET A 222 4.92 -1.98 -0.50
C MET A 222 3.75 -1.09 -0.04
N LEU A 223 2.69 -1.68 0.54
CA LEU A 223 1.59 -0.89 1.11
C LEU A 223 2.03 -0.10 2.34
N VAL A 224 2.80 -0.69 3.26
CA VAL A 224 3.31 0.03 4.44
C VAL A 224 4.10 1.25 3.99
N VAL A 225 5.03 1.09 3.05
CA VAL A 225 5.81 2.20 2.50
C VAL A 225 4.92 3.26 1.86
N ALA A 226 3.93 2.86 1.06
CA ALA A 226 2.99 3.79 0.42
C ALA A 226 2.16 4.59 1.44
N VAL A 227 1.68 3.94 2.51
CA VAL A 227 0.95 4.60 3.59
C VAL A 227 1.86 5.56 4.37
N LEU A 228 3.09 5.16 4.68
CA LEU A 228 4.07 6.05 5.31
C LEU A 228 4.35 7.28 4.45
N VAL A 229 4.59 7.09 3.15
CA VAL A 229 4.81 8.20 2.20
C VAL A 229 3.59 9.11 2.12
N PHE A 230 2.37 8.58 2.10
CA PHE A 230 1.15 9.38 2.14
C PHE A 230 1.07 10.24 3.42
N LEU A 231 1.32 9.64 4.58
CA LEU A 231 1.31 10.35 5.86
C LEU A 231 2.41 11.41 5.94
N LEU A 232 3.60 11.12 5.41
CA LEU A 232 4.73 12.05 5.34
C LEU A 232 4.46 13.21 4.37
N THR A 233 3.86 12.91 3.21
CA THR A 233 3.43 13.94 2.25
C THR A 233 2.49 14.94 2.91
N GLY A 234 1.63 14.48 3.83
CA GLY A 234 0.75 15.34 4.64
C GLY A 234 1.45 16.20 5.70
N LYS A 235 2.75 15.98 5.92
CA LYS A 235 3.57 16.77 6.87
C LYS A 235 4.49 17.78 6.18
N LEU A 236 4.51 17.80 4.84
CA LEU A 236 5.28 18.82 4.13
C LEU A 236 4.84 20.22 4.56
N VAL A 237 5.82 21.12 4.73
CA VAL A 237 5.56 22.53 5.08
C VAL A 237 4.68 23.18 4.01
N GLN A 238 4.97 22.91 2.76
CA GLN A 238 4.20 23.35 1.62
C GLN A 238 3.10 22.34 1.30
N LYS A 239 1.84 22.82 1.15
CA LYS A 239 0.73 21.96 0.73
C LYS A 239 1.07 21.31 -0.62
N PRO A 240 1.12 19.95 -0.70
CA PRO A 240 1.45 19.27 -1.95
C PRO A 240 0.33 19.44 -2.98
N CYS A 241 0.69 19.56 -4.26
CA CYS A 241 -0.29 19.48 -5.34
C CYS A 241 -0.84 18.03 -5.46
N SER A 242 -2.03 17.88 -6.03
CA SER A 242 -2.70 16.56 -6.12
C SER A 242 -1.87 15.53 -6.91
N ARG A 243 -1.15 15.98 -7.92
CA ARG A 243 -0.26 15.12 -8.71
C ARG A 243 0.95 14.63 -7.90
N ARG A 244 1.50 15.46 -6.99
CA ARG A 244 2.57 15.07 -6.07
C ARG A 244 2.11 13.99 -5.10
N ILE A 245 0.88 14.13 -4.55
CA ILE A 245 0.28 13.13 -3.65
C ILE A 245 0.13 11.79 -4.38
N TYR A 246 -0.46 11.83 -5.57
CA TYR A 246 -0.67 10.67 -6.42
C TYR A 246 0.66 9.97 -6.76
N ASN A 247 1.63 10.73 -7.27
CA ASN A 247 2.91 10.18 -7.68
C ASN A 247 3.69 9.59 -6.49
N ASN A 248 3.72 10.28 -5.35
CA ASN A 248 4.39 9.80 -4.15
C ASN A 248 3.81 8.46 -3.68
N PHE A 249 2.47 8.37 -3.60
CA PHE A 249 1.81 7.16 -3.16
C PHE A 249 2.03 5.98 -4.11
N PHE A 250 1.81 6.17 -5.41
CA PHE A 250 1.93 5.07 -6.37
C PHE A 250 3.38 4.71 -6.71
N SER A 251 4.32 5.65 -6.69
CA SER A 251 5.75 5.30 -6.74
C SER A 251 6.15 4.43 -5.55
N ALA A 252 5.68 4.75 -4.35
CA ALA A 252 5.91 3.94 -3.15
C ALA A 252 5.19 2.59 -3.20
N LEU A 253 3.94 2.54 -3.70
CA LEU A 253 3.18 1.30 -3.80
C LEU A 253 3.77 0.33 -4.85
N LEU A 254 4.55 0.82 -5.79
CA LEU A 254 5.11 0.04 -6.90
C LEU A 254 6.63 -0.18 -6.81
N HIS A 255 7.31 0.41 -5.81
CA HIS A 255 8.78 0.49 -5.78
C HIS A 255 9.48 -0.88 -5.85
N ASP A 256 8.95 -1.91 -5.19
CA ASP A 256 9.49 -3.27 -5.20
C ASP A 256 8.77 -4.20 -6.20
N LEU A 257 7.94 -3.67 -7.11
CA LEU A 257 7.28 -4.50 -8.12
C LEU A 257 8.28 -5.31 -8.98
N PRO A 258 9.46 -4.79 -9.36
CA PRO A 258 10.44 -5.56 -10.13
C PRO A 258 10.90 -6.84 -9.44
N GLU A 259 10.81 -6.92 -8.10
CA GLU A 259 11.19 -8.11 -7.32
C GLU A 259 10.34 -9.35 -7.65
N VAL A 260 9.21 -9.19 -8.35
CA VAL A 260 8.44 -10.35 -8.84
C VAL A 260 9.30 -11.28 -9.71
N TYR A 261 10.37 -10.77 -10.33
CA TYR A 261 11.28 -11.52 -11.19
C TYR A 261 12.61 -11.89 -10.54
N THR A 262 13.05 -11.19 -9.49
CA THR A 262 14.37 -11.40 -8.85
C THR A 262 14.24 -11.95 -7.44
N ARG A 263 13.06 -11.83 -6.83
CA ARG A 263 12.80 -11.99 -5.41
C ARG A 263 13.54 -10.92 -4.58
N ASP A 264 13.21 -10.83 -3.30
CA ASP A 264 13.92 -9.98 -2.35
C ASP A 264 15.36 -10.47 -2.16
N ILE A 265 16.31 -9.86 -2.90
CA ILE A 265 17.73 -10.14 -2.77
C ILE A 265 18.26 -9.35 -1.59
N ILE A 266 18.66 -10.07 -0.55
CA ILE A 266 19.06 -9.47 0.72
C ILE A 266 20.25 -8.49 0.59
N SER A 267 20.15 -7.35 1.25
CA SER A 267 21.13 -6.26 1.25
C SER A 267 22.59 -6.70 1.50
N PRO A 268 22.93 -7.67 2.37
CA PRO A 268 24.30 -8.13 2.52
C PRO A 268 24.93 -8.67 1.25
N ILE A 269 24.19 -9.38 0.39
CA ILE A 269 24.72 -9.90 -0.89
C ILE A 269 24.98 -8.74 -1.85
N LYS A 270 24.04 -7.80 -1.93
CA LYS A 270 24.18 -6.61 -2.78
C LYS A 270 25.42 -5.80 -2.43
N ARG A 271 25.70 -5.62 -1.12
CA ARG A 271 26.87 -4.84 -0.64
C ARG A 271 28.20 -5.54 -0.80
N GLN A 272 28.25 -6.88 -0.75
CA GLN A 272 29.51 -7.65 -0.78
C GLN A 272 30.04 -7.90 -2.18
N VAL A 273 29.20 -7.82 -3.21
CA VAL A 273 29.59 -8.05 -4.62
C VAL A 273 29.54 -6.72 -5.38
N PRO A 274 30.70 -6.11 -5.67
CA PRO A 274 30.75 -4.85 -6.38
C PRO A 274 30.05 -4.93 -7.75
N GLY A 275 29.17 -3.95 -8.04
CA GLY A 275 28.44 -3.85 -9.30
C GLY A 275 27.23 -4.78 -9.45
N LEU A 276 26.93 -5.62 -8.46
CA LEU A 276 25.78 -6.53 -8.52
C LEU A 276 24.44 -5.76 -8.56
N ASP A 277 24.33 -4.65 -7.84
CA ASP A 277 23.13 -3.82 -7.86
C ASP A 277 22.79 -3.35 -9.27
N ALA A 278 23.75 -2.83 -10.01
CA ALA A 278 23.56 -2.36 -11.40
C ALA A 278 23.11 -3.50 -12.33
N VAL A 279 23.63 -4.71 -12.16
CA VAL A 279 23.24 -5.88 -12.94
C VAL A 279 21.81 -6.31 -12.62
N ILE A 280 21.41 -6.25 -11.33
CA ILE A 280 20.06 -6.57 -10.89
C ILE A 280 19.08 -5.53 -11.47
N GLU A 281 19.36 -4.23 -11.31
CA GLU A 281 18.55 -3.14 -11.84
C GLU A 281 18.37 -3.23 -13.36
N GLU A 282 19.43 -3.56 -14.10
CA GLU A 282 19.35 -3.77 -15.56
C GLU A 282 18.44 -4.94 -15.91
N TYR A 283 18.58 -6.08 -15.19
CA TYR A 283 17.72 -7.24 -15.39
C TYR A 283 16.26 -6.93 -15.09
N GLU A 284 15.98 -6.28 -13.97
CA GLU A 284 14.64 -5.87 -13.54
C GLU A 284 14.00 -4.92 -14.54
N ARG A 285 14.72 -3.86 -14.97
CA ARG A 285 14.26 -2.93 -16.00
C ARG A 285 13.89 -3.67 -17.29
N ARG A 286 14.75 -4.57 -17.78
CA ARG A 286 14.44 -5.37 -18.96
C ARG A 286 13.20 -6.24 -18.77
N LYS A 287 13.01 -6.83 -17.58
CA LYS A 287 11.81 -7.63 -17.29
C LYS A 287 10.55 -6.79 -17.22
N ILE A 288 10.61 -5.60 -16.67
CA ILE A 288 9.48 -4.64 -16.71
C ILE A 288 9.12 -4.32 -18.16
N GLU A 289 10.08 -3.98 -19.00
CA GLU A 289 9.85 -3.67 -20.42
C GLU A 289 9.25 -4.85 -21.20
N GLU A 290 9.80 -6.06 -21.01
CA GLU A 290 9.42 -7.26 -21.76
C GLU A 290 8.09 -7.89 -21.27
N LYS A 291 7.79 -7.84 -19.98
CA LYS A 291 6.75 -8.65 -19.35
C LYS A 291 5.64 -7.87 -18.67
N VAL A 292 5.93 -6.68 -18.14
CA VAL A 292 4.93 -5.89 -17.38
C VAL A 292 4.27 -4.85 -18.28
N LEU A 293 5.06 -4.05 -19.00
CA LEU A 293 4.51 -3.01 -19.86
C LEU A 293 3.52 -3.52 -20.90
N PRO A 294 3.71 -4.69 -21.56
CA PRO A 294 2.72 -5.24 -22.48
C PRO A 294 1.36 -5.57 -21.84
N LEU A 295 1.28 -5.71 -20.51
CA LEU A 295 0.05 -5.94 -19.76
C LEU A 295 -0.74 -4.65 -19.51
N LEU A 296 -0.11 -3.49 -19.70
CA LEU A 296 -0.72 -2.18 -19.51
C LEU A 296 -1.14 -1.55 -20.83
N PRO A 297 -2.21 -0.74 -20.86
CA PRO A 297 -2.50 0.14 -21.99
C PRO A 297 -1.28 1.02 -22.32
N GLU A 298 -1.01 1.22 -23.62
CA GLU A 298 0.14 1.99 -24.09
C GLU A 298 0.19 3.41 -23.47
N SER A 299 -0.97 4.05 -23.33
CA SER A 299 -1.09 5.38 -22.73
C SER A 299 -0.69 5.46 -21.24
N TRP A 300 -0.57 4.31 -20.54
CA TRP A 300 -0.16 4.26 -19.13
C TRP A 300 1.32 3.93 -18.95
N GLN A 301 1.95 3.30 -19.95
CA GLN A 301 3.31 2.75 -19.84
C GLN A 301 4.34 3.79 -19.44
N ARG A 302 4.24 5.00 -20.01
CA ARG A 302 5.18 6.08 -19.71
C ARG A 302 5.09 6.55 -18.24
N GLU A 303 3.90 6.67 -17.70
CA GLU A 303 3.70 7.01 -16.28
C GLU A 303 4.17 5.86 -15.38
N PHE A 304 3.89 4.64 -15.80
CA PHE A 304 4.31 3.46 -15.05
C PHE A 304 5.84 3.33 -14.97
N ILE A 305 6.55 3.56 -16.06
CA ILE A 305 8.02 3.66 -16.08
C ILE A 305 8.49 4.77 -15.13
N TYR A 306 7.83 5.93 -15.17
CA TYR A 306 8.16 7.06 -14.30
C TYR A 306 8.05 6.73 -12.81
N PHE A 307 7.16 5.82 -12.40
CA PHE A 307 7.10 5.34 -11.02
C PHE A 307 8.26 4.43 -10.63
N LEU A 308 8.75 3.62 -11.56
CA LEU A 308 9.73 2.57 -11.28
C LEU A 308 11.18 3.01 -11.48
N GLU A 309 11.45 3.97 -12.36
CA GLU A 309 12.81 4.43 -12.61
C GLU A 309 13.27 5.41 -11.54
N ASN A 310 14.53 5.24 -11.07
CA ASN A 310 15.15 6.14 -10.07
C ASN A 310 14.23 6.42 -8.89
N GLN A 311 13.59 5.40 -8.37
CA GLN A 311 12.49 5.48 -7.40
C GLN A 311 12.86 6.22 -6.12
N PHE A 312 14.12 6.23 -5.72
CA PHE A 312 14.63 6.90 -4.53
C PHE A 312 15.22 8.29 -4.78
N GLU A 313 15.04 8.84 -5.98
CA GLU A 313 15.50 10.17 -6.34
C GLU A 313 14.33 11.15 -6.50
N ASN A 314 14.50 12.37 -5.98
CA ASN A 314 13.56 13.45 -6.22
C ASN A 314 13.56 13.80 -7.70
N ARG A 315 12.39 13.78 -8.34
CA ARG A 315 12.28 13.99 -9.78
C ARG A 315 11.01 14.70 -10.18
N ILE A 316 11.09 15.33 -11.34
CA ILE A 316 9.99 16.03 -12.02
C ILE A 316 9.89 15.52 -13.45
N PHE A 317 8.71 15.70 -14.05
CA PHE A 317 8.48 15.38 -15.44
C PHE A 317 8.26 16.66 -16.23
N GLN A 318 9.22 17.03 -17.08
CA GLN A 318 9.22 18.28 -17.83
C GLN A 318 9.73 18.04 -19.26
N GLU A 319 9.16 18.72 -20.24
CA GLU A 319 9.56 18.60 -21.65
C GLU A 319 9.61 17.15 -22.17
N GLY A 320 8.68 16.35 -21.69
CA GLY A 320 8.55 14.99 -22.16
C GLY A 320 9.49 13.95 -21.52
N ARG A 321 10.30 14.30 -20.55
CA ARG A 321 11.28 13.42 -19.88
C ARG A 321 11.33 13.64 -18.38
N ALA A 322 11.72 12.59 -17.66
CA ALA A 322 12.04 12.65 -16.24
C ALA A 322 13.36 13.42 -16.04
N ARG A 323 13.40 14.29 -15.04
CA ARG A 323 14.59 15.04 -14.64
C ARG A 323 14.75 14.95 -13.13
N ARG A 324 15.94 14.53 -12.70
CA ARG A 324 16.32 14.54 -11.29
C ARG A 324 16.47 15.98 -10.79
N VAL A 325 16.00 16.23 -9.57
CA VAL A 325 16.16 17.49 -8.84
C VAL A 325 16.65 17.20 -7.43
N ARG A 326 17.37 18.15 -6.83
CA ARG A 326 17.84 17.99 -5.45
C ARG A 326 16.69 18.03 -4.45
N GLU A 327 15.68 18.87 -4.72
CA GLU A 327 14.54 19.11 -3.83
C GLU A 327 13.32 19.52 -4.67
N ILE A 328 12.13 19.12 -4.22
CA ILE A 328 10.87 19.60 -4.81
C ILE A 328 10.50 20.95 -4.18
N LYS A 329 11.05 22.02 -4.76
CA LYS A 329 10.75 23.40 -4.38
C LYS A 329 9.33 23.80 -4.79
N GLU A 330 8.89 24.98 -4.35
CA GLU A 330 7.58 25.55 -4.65
C GLU A 330 7.28 25.61 -6.14
N GLU A 331 8.25 26.04 -6.93
CA GLU A 331 8.16 26.13 -8.40
C GLU A 331 7.89 24.78 -9.09
N PHE A 332 8.28 23.66 -8.45
CA PHE A 332 8.07 22.30 -8.94
C PHE A 332 6.82 21.62 -8.37
N ASN A 333 6.19 22.21 -7.34
CA ASN A 333 5.02 21.65 -6.70
C ASN A 333 3.73 21.98 -7.49
N ARG A 334 3.67 21.53 -8.74
CA ARG A 334 2.59 21.78 -9.70
C ARG A 334 2.21 20.51 -10.45
N ASN A 335 0.92 20.38 -10.79
CA ASN A 335 0.38 19.18 -11.44
C ASN A 335 1.01 18.92 -12.83
N ASP A 336 1.30 19.96 -13.59
CA ASP A 336 1.87 19.86 -14.94
C ASP A 336 3.34 19.38 -14.94
N ILE A 337 4.04 19.54 -13.82
CA ILE A 337 5.44 19.13 -13.64
C ILE A 337 5.53 17.71 -13.04
N SER A 338 4.44 17.18 -12.52
CA SER A 338 4.34 15.80 -12.04
C SER A 338 5.44 15.39 -11.04
N PRO A 339 5.65 16.13 -9.93
CA PRO A 339 6.76 15.88 -9.02
C PRO A 339 6.63 14.55 -8.23
N VAL A 340 7.79 13.97 -7.88
CA VAL A 340 7.94 12.80 -6.99
C VAL A 340 9.03 13.07 -5.97
N ASP A 341 8.73 12.85 -4.69
CA ASP A 341 9.69 12.89 -3.59
C ASP A 341 10.35 11.51 -3.40
N GLY A 342 11.27 11.12 -4.28
CA GLY A 342 11.90 9.81 -4.20
C GLY A 342 12.74 9.59 -2.94
N GLU A 343 13.39 10.64 -2.41
CA GLU A 343 14.07 10.55 -1.12
C GLU A 343 13.10 10.24 0.04
N MET A 344 11.86 10.74 -0.02
CA MET A 344 10.82 10.39 0.94
C MET A 344 10.42 8.92 0.82
N VAL A 345 10.34 8.38 -0.40
CA VAL A 345 10.07 6.95 -0.62
C VAL A 345 11.17 6.12 0.02
N LYS A 346 12.46 6.48 -0.20
CA LYS A 346 13.60 5.79 0.41
C LYS A 346 13.54 5.79 1.95
N VAL A 347 13.23 6.93 2.53
CA VAL A 347 13.15 7.03 4.00
C VAL A 347 11.98 6.23 4.55
N ALA A 348 10.84 6.20 3.84
CA ALA A 348 9.68 5.40 4.24
C ALA A 348 9.97 3.90 4.13
N ASP A 349 10.71 3.45 3.12
CA ASP A 349 11.18 2.06 2.99
C ASP A 349 12.11 1.68 4.15
N GLU A 350 13.12 2.50 4.44
CA GLU A 350 14.04 2.29 5.56
C GLU A 350 13.31 2.35 6.92
N LEU A 351 12.31 3.23 7.08
CA LEU A 351 11.46 3.29 8.26
C LEU A 351 10.62 2.02 8.42
N ALA A 352 10.05 1.52 7.33
CA ALA A 352 9.31 0.25 7.34
C ALA A 352 10.23 -0.91 7.75
N ALA A 353 11.45 -1.00 7.20
CA ALA A 353 12.43 -2.02 7.57
C ALA A 353 12.85 -1.91 9.06
N PHE A 354 13.00 -0.68 9.57
CA PHE A 354 13.29 -0.42 10.98
C PHE A 354 12.17 -0.96 11.89
N TRP A 355 10.91 -0.66 11.55
CA TRP A 355 9.74 -1.15 12.30
C TRP A 355 9.57 -2.65 12.17
N GLU A 356 9.80 -3.24 11.03
CA GLU A 356 9.81 -4.68 10.83
C GLU A 356 10.80 -5.39 11.76
N ALA A 357 12.03 -4.88 11.85
CA ALA A 357 13.06 -5.42 12.73
C ALA A 357 12.73 -5.18 14.21
N GLY A 358 12.35 -3.95 14.58
CA GLY A 358 12.09 -3.55 15.95
C GLY A 358 10.89 -4.25 16.56
N LEU A 359 9.77 -4.40 15.83
CA LEU A 359 8.61 -5.17 16.30
C LEU A 359 9.00 -6.64 16.57
N SER A 360 9.83 -7.24 15.70
CA SER A 360 10.30 -8.60 15.93
C SER A 360 11.16 -8.72 17.20
N LEU A 361 12.04 -7.75 17.45
CA LEU A 361 12.82 -7.69 18.70
C LEU A 361 11.91 -7.51 19.91
N ALA A 362 10.91 -6.64 19.82
CA ALA A 362 9.92 -6.43 20.89
C ALA A 362 9.09 -7.68 21.20
N HIS A 363 8.83 -8.54 20.19
CA HIS A 363 8.21 -9.84 20.37
C HIS A 363 9.18 -10.94 20.85
N GLY A 364 10.42 -10.61 21.19
CA GLY A 364 11.42 -11.52 21.75
C GLY A 364 12.21 -12.33 20.73
N ILE A 365 12.11 -12.03 19.44
CA ILE A 365 12.94 -12.67 18.40
C ILE A 365 14.38 -12.12 18.53
N ARG A 366 15.29 -12.95 19.00
CA ARG A 366 16.72 -12.58 19.13
C ARG A 366 17.46 -12.95 17.84
N SER A 367 17.88 -11.94 17.09
CA SER A 367 18.68 -12.11 15.86
C SER A 367 19.69 -10.98 15.73
N PRO A 368 20.99 -11.31 15.52
CA PRO A 368 22.02 -10.29 15.25
C PRO A 368 21.65 -9.39 14.09
N ASN A 369 21.10 -9.94 13.00
CA ASN A 369 20.70 -9.18 11.82
C ASN A 369 19.63 -8.13 12.11
N LEU A 370 18.64 -8.45 12.97
CA LEU A 370 17.59 -7.50 13.36
C LEU A 370 18.17 -6.40 14.25
N THR A 371 19.02 -6.75 15.21
CA THR A 371 19.66 -5.78 16.10
C THR A 371 20.57 -4.83 15.32
N GLU A 372 21.37 -5.36 14.40
CA GLU A 372 22.26 -4.57 13.54
C GLU A 372 21.44 -3.62 12.64
N ALA A 373 20.35 -4.10 12.04
CA ALA A 373 19.49 -3.28 11.19
C ALA A 373 18.89 -2.10 11.97
N VAL A 374 18.37 -2.36 13.18
CA VAL A 374 17.83 -1.30 14.05
C VAL A 374 18.91 -0.30 14.41
N SER A 375 20.08 -0.76 14.88
CA SER A 375 21.17 0.13 15.28
C SER A 375 21.70 0.98 14.13
N ASN A 376 21.92 0.38 12.95
CA ASN A 376 22.41 1.11 11.77
C ASN A 376 21.43 2.18 11.28
N LEU A 377 20.13 1.89 11.31
CA LEU A 377 19.11 2.86 10.90
C LEU A 377 18.94 3.97 11.96
N GLN A 378 19.01 3.64 13.25
CA GLN A 378 19.02 4.64 14.31
C GLN A 378 20.22 5.58 14.19
N GLU A 379 21.43 5.04 14.00
CA GLU A 379 22.64 5.83 13.79
C GLU A 379 22.53 6.73 12.56
N LYS A 380 22.07 6.18 11.43
CA LYS A 380 21.91 6.91 10.17
C LYS A 380 20.97 8.11 10.31
N TYR A 381 19.90 7.99 11.10
CA TYR A 381 18.88 9.02 11.27
C TYR A 381 19.02 9.81 12.58
N SER A 382 19.99 9.46 13.46
CA SER A 382 20.30 10.25 14.64
C SER A 382 20.91 11.59 14.23
N GLY A 383 20.31 12.69 14.65
CA GLY A 383 20.81 14.05 14.40
C GLY A 383 20.55 14.62 13.00
N THR A 384 19.80 13.92 12.13
CA THR A 384 19.37 14.49 10.85
C THR A 384 18.08 15.29 11.01
N GLU A 385 18.19 16.61 11.01
CA GLU A 385 17.05 17.54 10.92
C GLU A 385 16.40 17.54 9.53
N ASN A 386 16.80 16.65 8.60
CA ASN A 386 16.54 16.88 7.18
C ASN A 386 16.01 15.70 6.38
N LEU A 387 14.72 15.66 6.28
CA LEU A 387 13.97 15.64 5.01
C LEU A 387 12.99 16.81 5.11
N SER A 388 13.41 18.02 4.75
CA SER A 388 12.54 19.21 4.76
C SER A 388 11.81 19.46 6.10
N GLY A 389 12.44 19.19 7.26
CA GLY A 389 11.83 19.31 8.59
C GLY A 389 10.88 18.18 9.00
N LEU A 390 10.84 17.07 8.27
CA LEU A 390 9.82 16.01 8.46
C LEU A 390 10.22 14.88 9.42
N PHE A 391 11.52 14.66 9.62
CA PHE A 391 12.01 13.59 10.48
C PHE A 391 12.72 14.14 11.69
N THR A 392 12.07 13.99 12.81
CA THR A 392 12.76 13.94 14.09
C THR A 392 13.19 12.49 14.34
N SER A 393 14.35 12.31 14.97
CA SER A 393 14.85 11.06 15.55
C SER A 393 13.77 10.25 16.28
N GLU A 394 12.70 10.91 16.72
CA GLU A 394 11.60 10.30 17.48
C GLU A 394 10.85 9.15 16.77
N CYS A 395 10.78 9.10 15.42
CA CYS A 395 10.18 7.96 14.73
C CYS A 395 11.06 6.71 14.81
N PHE A 396 12.37 6.90 14.96
CA PHE A 396 13.35 5.83 15.14
C PHE A 396 13.68 5.57 16.61
N ASP A 397 13.42 6.50 17.52
CA ASP A 397 13.73 6.37 18.97
C ASP A 397 12.64 5.69 19.79
N LYS A 398 11.37 5.69 19.34
CA LYS A 398 10.21 5.29 20.16
C LYS A 398 9.87 3.80 20.23
N MET A 399 10.66 2.91 19.63
CA MET A 399 10.48 1.46 19.81
C MET A 399 11.05 0.91 21.12
N THR A 400 11.79 1.70 21.89
CA THR A 400 12.53 1.25 23.09
C THR A 400 11.80 1.51 24.40
N ARG A 401 10.50 1.85 24.36
CA ARG A 401 9.71 2.04 25.59
C ARG A 401 8.48 1.17 25.64
#